data_0eca475f01958e548ce024b083bb3e92
#
_entry.id   0eca475f01958e548ce024b083bb3e92
#
_cell.length_a   1.000
_cell.length_b   1.000
_cell.length_c   1.000
_cell.angle_alpha   90.00
_cell.angle_beta   90.00
_cell.angle_gamma   90.00
#
_symmetry.space_group_name_H-M   'P 1'
#
loop_
_entity.id
_entity.type
_entity.pdbx_description
1 polymer ?
#
loop_
_entity_poly.entity_id
_entity_poly.type
_entity_poly.pdbx_seq_one_letter_code
_entity_poly.pdbx_strand_id
1 'polypeptide(L)'
;AMLLERSGIQFDADALHTLENAVGYSTTELQSVNLGIYAGDLSYSVIFNQNQQSVEYLNTCRRLCDGLGVGDIINADLISRADNNRDVRDSLVDIVTDTFYELNGRFRENGMEEVSGLLAAGGWIEGVYLGTRSLNSSTADLKLRIAEQKMTLDNLIGLLGSYAPTPALTNMKEALRPVEAAFAGVTITENPAVSTAAVDGTVVISGGPEVNYDEATLTAISESIAVVRNQYAQ
;
A
#
# COMPACT_ATOMS: atom_id res chain seq x y z
N ALA A 1 -0.03 -8.60 -0.13
CA ALA A 1 -1.02 -8.98 -1.13
C ALA A 1 -1.28 -10.50 -1.12
N MET A 2 -0.39 -11.38 -1.57
CA MET A 2 -0.56 -12.85 -1.53
C MET A 2 -0.90 -13.40 -0.13
N LEU A 3 -0.55 -12.68 0.93
CA LEU A 3 -0.85 -13.07 2.30
C LEU A 3 -2.32 -12.93 2.64
N LEU A 4 -3.00 -11.90 2.14
CA LEU A 4 -4.43 -11.69 2.33
C LEU A 4 -5.22 -12.89 1.79
N GLU A 5 -4.87 -13.37 0.60
CA GLU A 5 -5.50 -14.55 0.00
C GLU A 5 -5.23 -15.83 0.81
N ARG A 6 -3.97 -16.08 1.22
CA ARG A 6 -3.59 -17.25 2.04
C ARG A 6 -4.24 -17.24 3.42
N SER A 7 -4.62 -16.08 3.94
CA SER A 7 -5.30 -15.93 5.23
C SER A 7 -6.78 -16.32 5.19
N GLY A 8 -7.31 -16.77 4.04
CA GLY A 8 -8.72 -17.14 3.89
C GLY A 8 -9.69 -15.95 3.93
N ILE A 9 -9.17 -14.72 3.80
CA ILE A 9 -9.98 -13.51 3.75
C ILE A 9 -10.73 -13.48 2.43
N GLN A 10 -11.98 -13.07 2.47
CA GLN A 10 -12.80 -12.85 1.29
C GLN A 10 -12.64 -11.40 0.79
N PHE A 11 -12.87 -11.21 -0.50
CA PHE A 11 -12.91 -9.89 -1.09
C PHE A 11 -14.00 -9.03 -0.46
N ASP A 12 -13.64 -7.82 -0.06
CA ASP A 12 -14.56 -6.82 0.51
C ASP A 12 -14.59 -5.60 -0.42
N ALA A 13 -15.62 -5.52 -1.27
CA ALA A 13 -15.79 -4.41 -2.18
C ALA A 13 -16.07 -3.08 -1.46
N ASP A 14 -16.67 -3.13 -0.27
CA ASP A 14 -17.01 -1.93 0.52
C ASP A 14 -15.77 -1.32 1.20
N ALA A 15 -14.65 -2.04 1.21
CA ALA A 15 -13.37 -1.50 1.68
C ALA A 15 -12.70 -0.61 0.64
N LEU A 16 -13.03 -0.76 -0.64
CA LEU A 16 -12.36 -0.07 -1.73
C LEU A 16 -12.80 1.39 -1.85
N HIS A 17 -11.91 2.22 -2.37
CA HIS A 17 -12.20 3.63 -2.59
C HIS A 17 -13.09 3.84 -3.82
N THR A 18 -14.06 4.73 -3.68
CA THR A 18 -15.04 5.07 -4.71
C THR A 18 -14.38 5.74 -5.92
N LEU A 19 -14.59 5.17 -7.10
CA LEU A 19 -13.95 5.63 -8.36
C LEU A 19 -14.37 7.05 -8.76
N GLU A 20 -15.61 7.43 -8.43
CA GLU A 20 -16.19 8.75 -8.73
C GLU A 20 -15.43 9.90 -8.05
N ASN A 21 -14.82 9.66 -6.90
CA ASN A 21 -14.07 10.69 -6.17
C ASN A 21 -12.82 11.17 -6.92
N ALA A 22 -12.28 10.35 -7.82
CA ALA A 22 -11.07 10.68 -8.58
C ALA A 22 -11.19 11.96 -9.43
N VAL A 23 -12.40 12.39 -9.80
CA VAL A 23 -12.60 13.64 -10.54
C VAL A 23 -12.51 14.88 -9.65
N GLY A 24 -12.61 14.72 -8.33
CA GLY A 24 -12.57 15.82 -7.36
C GLY A 24 -11.15 16.24 -6.96
N TYR A 25 -10.14 15.40 -7.21
CA TYR A 25 -8.77 15.70 -6.78
C TYR A 25 -8.09 16.69 -7.71
N SER A 26 -8.01 17.95 -7.28
CA SER A 26 -7.51 19.07 -8.08
C SER A 26 -6.11 19.56 -7.69
N THR A 27 -5.57 19.13 -6.55
CA THR A 27 -4.23 19.51 -6.11
C THR A 27 -3.24 18.37 -6.33
N THR A 28 -1.97 18.71 -6.56
CA THR A 28 -0.88 17.72 -6.67
C THR A 28 -0.83 16.81 -5.44
N GLU A 29 -1.01 17.36 -4.23
CA GLU A 29 -1.06 16.58 -2.99
C GLU A 29 -2.14 15.51 -3.04
N LEU A 30 -3.40 15.89 -3.29
CA LEU A 30 -4.54 14.96 -3.34
C LEU A 30 -4.39 13.94 -4.47
N GLN A 31 -3.95 14.37 -5.65
CA GLN A 31 -3.72 13.47 -6.78
C GLN A 31 -2.64 12.43 -6.48
N SER A 32 -1.54 12.84 -5.84
CA SER A 32 -0.42 11.96 -5.52
C SER A 32 -0.79 10.92 -4.46
N VAL A 33 -1.42 11.35 -3.35
CA VAL A 33 -1.84 10.43 -2.29
C VAL A 33 -2.90 9.46 -2.81
N ASN A 34 -3.90 9.96 -3.55
CA ASN A 34 -4.97 9.13 -4.07
C ASN A 34 -4.52 8.21 -5.21
N LEU A 35 -3.50 8.59 -6.00
CA LEU A 35 -2.86 7.65 -6.92
C LEU A 35 -2.30 6.44 -6.17
N GLY A 36 -1.71 6.65 -4.99
CA GLY A 36 -1.25 5.57 -4.11
C GLY A 36 -2.40 4.73 -3.56
N ILE A 37 -3.48 5.36 -3.09
CA ILE A 37 -4.68 4.68 -2.59
C ILE A 37 -5.30 3.81 -3.69
N TYR A 38 -5.58 4.36 -4.87
CA TYR A 38 -6.13 3.59 -5.99
C TYR A 38 -5.19 2.50 -6.51
N ALA A 39 -3.86 2.67 -6.37
CA ALA A 39 -2.90 1.61 -6.65
C ALA A 39 -3.00 0.44 -5.65
N GLY A 40 -3.28 0.74 -4.39
CA GLY A 40 -3.59 -0.26 -3.37
C GLY A 40 -4.85 -1.05 -3.72
N ASP A 41 -5.94 -0.35 -4.07
CA ASP A 41 -7.21 -0.93 -4.48
C ASP A 41 -7.07 -1.78 -5.76
N LEU A 42 -6.32 -1.28 -6.76
CA LEU A 42 -5.98 -2.02 -7.96
C LEU A 42 -5.27 -3.34 -7.61
N SER A 43 -4.25 -3.26 -6.77
CA SER A 43 -3.49 -4.44 -6.34
C SER A 43 -4.38 -5.43 -5.58
N TYR A 44 -5.25 -4.95 -4.70
CA TYR A 44 -6.22 -5.76 -3.98
C TYR A 44 -7.19 -6.46 -4.94
N SER A 45 -7.75 -5.72 -5.90
CA SER A 45 -8.67 -6.26 -6.91
C SER A 45 -8.01 -7.34 -7.77
N VAL A 46 -6.75 -7.15 -8.19
CA VAL A 46 -5.98 -8.15 -8.95
C VAL A 46 -5.79 -9.42 -8.14
N ILE A 47 -5.44 -9.31 -6.85
CA ILE A 47 -5.19 -10.47 -5.99
C ILE A 47 -6.44 -11.33 -5.82
N PHE A 48 -7.60 -10.70 -5.69
CA PHE A 48 -8.88 -11.38 -5.53
C PHE A 48 -9.56 -11.69 -6.88
N ASN A 49 -8.85 -11.60 -8.00
CA ASN A 49 -9.34 -11.88 -9.36
C ASN A 49 -10.59 -11.06 -9.74
N GLN A 50 -10.68 -9.81 -9.28
CA GLN A 50 -11.75 -8.89 -9.63
C GLN A 50 -11.40 -8.17 -10.93
N ASN A 51 -11.45 -8.90 -12.04
CA ASN A 51 -10.86 -8.53 -13.32
C ASN A 51 -11.43 -7.20 -13.87
N GLN A 52 -12.75 -7.00 -13.82
CA GLN A 52 -13.38 -5.76 -14.29
C GLN A 52 -12.95 -4.58 -13.39
N GLN A 53 -13.03 -4.72 -12.08
CA GLN A 53 -12.61 -3.68 -11.14
C GLN A 53 -11.13 -3.32 -11.32
N SER A 54 -10.27 -4.29 -11.55
CA SER A 54 -8.84 -4.04 -11.80
C SER A 54 -8.63 -3.10 -12.98
N VAL A 55 -9.37 -3.28 -14.08
CA VAL A 55 -9.30 -2.38 -15.24
C VAL A 55 -9.87 -0.99 -14.92
N GLU A 56 -10.92 -0.90 -14.13
CA GLU A 56 -11.52 0.38 -13.72
C GLU A 56 -10.56 1.17 -12.80
N TYR A 57 -9.91 0.51 -11.83
CA TYR A 57 -8.89 1.13 -11.00
C TYR A 57 -7.65 1.55 -11.79
N LEU A 58 -7.20 0.74 -12.76
CA LEU A 58 -6.09 1.12 -13.64
C LEU A 58 -6.41 2.38 -14.46
N ASN A 59 -7.62 2.49 -15.00
CA ASN A 59 -8.08 3.70 -15.71
C ASN A 59 -8.14 4.91 -14.77
N THR A 60 -8.51 4.71 -13.52
CA THR A 60 -8.52 5.78 -12.51
C THR A 60 -7.11 6.24 -12.17
N CYS A 61 -6.17 5.32 -11.99
CA CYS A 61 -4.75 5.64 -11.83
C CYS A 61 -4.22 6.45 -13.04
N ARG A 62 -4.58 6.05 -14.27
CA ARG A 62 -4.22 6.81 -15.48
C ARG A 62 -4.69 8.27 -15.40
N ARG A 63 -5.96 8.50 -15.03
CA ARG A 63 -6.50 9.87 -14.91
C ARG A 63 -5.71 10.72 -13.94
N LEU A 64 -5.30 10.17 -12.80
CA LEU A 64 -4.46 10.87 -11.83
C LEU A 64 -3.05 11.11 -12.36
N CYS A 65 -2.48 10.16 -13.09
CA CYS A 65 -1.20 10.34 -13.79
C CYS A 65 -1.26 11.45 -14.85
N ASP A 66 -2.38 11.56 -15.61
CA ASP A 66 -2.62 12.66 -16.55
C ASP A 66 -2.58 14.01 -15.81
N GLY A 67 -3.27 14.09 -14.64
CA GLY A 67 -3.26 15.28 -13.78
C GLY A 67 -1.88 15.64 -13.22
N LEU A 68 -1.02 14.66 -12.98
CA LEU A 68 0.35 14.82 -12.51
C LEU A 68 1.37 15.03 -13.65
N GLY A 69 0.93 15.00 -14.92
CA GLY A 69 1.78 15.23 -16.09
C GLY A 69 2.64 14.03 -16.49
N VAL A 70 2.28 12.82 -16.07
CA VAL A 70 2.98 11.55 -16.37
C VAL A 70 2.04 10.50 -16.96
N GLY A 71 0.95 10.91 -17.59
CA GLY A 71 -0.08 10.02 -18.14
C GLY A 71 0.39 9.14 -19.29
N ASP A 72 1.52 9.46 -19.91
CA ASP A 72 2.16 8.65 -20.94
C ASP A 72 2.62 7.27 -20.45
N ILE A 73 2.82 7.09 -19.15
CA ILE A 73 3.22 5.81 -18.54
C ILE A 73 2.05 4.82 -18.55
N ILE A 74 0.86 5.24 -18.09
CA ILE A 74 -0.35 4.41 -18.16
C ILE A 74 -1.08 4.71 -19.48
N ASN A 75 -0.47 4.36 -20.58
CA ASN A 75 -0.99 4.62 -21.91
C ASN A 75 -2.02 3.57 -22.37
N ALA A 76 -2.61 3.77 -23.56
CA ALA A 76 -3.61 2.86 -24.12
C ALA A 76 -3.07 1.44 -24.37
N ASP A 77 -1.79 1.31 -24.70
CA ASP A 77 -1.16 0.00 -24.96
C ASP A 77 -1.02 -0.80 -23.66
N LEU A 78 -0.65 -0.14 -22.56
CA LEU A 78 -0.60 -0.77 -21.23
C LEU A 78 -1.98 -1.21 -20.77
N ILE A 79 -3.00 -0.38 -20.94
CA ILE A 79 -4.40 -0.73 -20.60
C ILE A 79 -4.87 -1.92 -21.46
N SER A 80 -4.59 -1.90 -22.76
CA SER A 80 -4.92 -3.03 -23.65
C SER A 80 -4.19 -4.30 -23.26
N ARG A 81 -2.91 -4.20 -22.84
CA ARG A 81 -2.13 -5.33 -22.34
C ARG A 81 -2.73 -5.88 -21.02
N ALA A 82 -3.16 -5.02 -20.11
CA ALA A 82 -3.82 -5.44 -18.88
C ALA A 82 -5.17 -6.13 -19.17
N ASP A 83 -6.00 -5.56 -20.04
CA ASP A 83 -7.28 -6.16 -20.45
C ASP A 83 -7.11 -7.51 -21.14
N ASN A 84 -6.14 -7.64 -22.04
CA ASN A 84 -5.82 -8.92 -22.70
C ASN A 84 -5.29 -10.00 -21.74
N ASN A 85 -4.75 -9.61 -20.61
CA ASN A 85 -4.23 -10.52 -19.57
C ASN A 85 -5.13 -10.58 -18.33
N ARG A 86 -6.34 -10.01 -18.36
CA ARG A 86 -7.22 -9.87 -17.20
C ARG A 86 -7.55 -11.18 -16.49
N ASP A 87 -7.50 -12.31 -17.20
CA ASP A 87 -7.77 -13.64 -16.65
C ASP A 87 -6.48 -14.35 -16.19
N VAL A 88 -5.31 -13.69 -16.31
CA VAL A 88 -3.99 -14.22 -15.93
C VAL A 88 -3.43 -13.35 -14.80
N ARG A 89 -3.78 -13.72 -13.57
CA ARG A 89 -3.43 -12.95 -12.36
C ARG A 89 -1.97 -12.56 -12.26
N ASP A 90 -1.06 -13.53 -12.46
CA ASP A 90 0.39 -13.25 -12.32
C ASP A 90 0.86 -12.21 -13.33
N SER A 91 0.33 -12.25 -14.56
CA SER A 91 0.61 -11.22 -15.57
C SER A 91 0.08 -9.83 -15.15
N LEU A 92 -1.10 -9.77 -14.53
CA LEU A 92 -1.62 -8.50 -14.01
C LEU A 92 -0.79 -7.97 -12.84
N VAL A 93 -0.34 -8.82 -11.94
CA VAL A 93 0.56 -8.44 -10.85
C VAL A 93 1.86 -7.85 -11.40
N ASP A 94 2.46 -8.49 -12.40
CA ASP A 94 3.68 -8.00 -13.05
C ASP A 94 3.44 -6.65 -13.73
N ILE A 95 2.35 -6.52 -14.51
CA ILE A 95 1.99 -5.26 -15.19
C ILE A 95 1.83 -4.12 -14.18
N VAL A 96 1.10 -4.34 -13.09
CA VAL A 96 0.88 -3.32 -12.05
C VAL A 96 2.20 -2.97 -11.39
N THR A 97 3.00 -3.95 -11.00
CA THR A 97 4.29 -3.75 -10.32
C THR A 97 5.25 -2.94 -11.19
N ASP A 98 5.42 -3.34 -12.45
CA ASP A 98 6.31 -2.67 -13.41
C ASP A 98 5.85 -1.22 -13.65
N THR A 99 4.54 -1.00 -13.77
CA THR A 99 3.96 0.32 -14.00
C THR A 99 4.27 1.29 -12.84
N PHE A 100 4.07 0.84 -11.59
CA PHE A 100 4.36 1.70 -10.43
C PHE A 100 5.86 1.88 -10.19
N TYR A 101 6.69 0.92 -10.57
CA TYR A 101 8.14 1.08 -10.57
C TYR A 101 8.58 2.15 -11.58
N GLU A 102 8.04 2.12 -12.80
CA GLU A 102 8.31 3.12 -13.84
C GLU A 102 7.82 4.52 -13.45
N LEU A 103 6.59 4.63 -12.87
CA LEU A 103 6.05 5.88 -12.34
C LEU A 103 6.99 6.50 -11.30
N ASN A 104 7.45 5.71 -10.34
CA ASN A 104 8.36 6.20 -9.31
C ASN A 104 9.71 6.66 -9.90
N GLY A 105 10.24 5.93 -10.87
CA GLY A 105 11.43 6.34 -11.63
C GLY A 105 11.24 7.70 -12.32
N ARG A 106 10.13 7.85 -13.05
CA ARG A 106 9.79 9.07 -13.79
C ARG A 106 9.60 10.27 -12.86
N PHE A 107 8.94 10.12 -11.71
CA PHE A 107 8.82 11.19 -10.74
C PHE A 107 10.19 11.67 -10.24
N ARG A 108 11.09 10.74 -9.95
CA ARG A 108 12.45 11.09 -9.50
C ARG A 108 13.27 11.75 -10.61
N GLU A 109 13.21 11.28 -11.84
CA GLU A 109 13.89 11.87 -13.00
C GLU A 109 13.41 13.29 -13.28
N ASN A 110 12.13 13.57 -13.01
CA ASN A 110 11.53 14.90 -13.20
C ASN A 110 11.71 15.83 -11.98
N GLY A 111 12.44 15.41 -10.93
CA GLY A 111 12.58 16.20 -9.70
C GLY A 111 11.28 16.33 -8.90
N MET A 112 10.39 15.34 -9.03
CA MET A 112 9.08 15.29 -8.36
C MET A 112 9.11 14.33 -7.15
N GLU A 113 10.14 14.43 -6.31
CA GLU A 113 10.33 13.56 -5.14
C GLU A 113 9.16 13.66 -4.16
N GLU A 114 8.55 14.85 -4.03
CA GLU A 114 7.34 15.05 -3.24
C GLU A 114 6.21 14.12 -3.69
N VAL A 115 5.92 14.09 -4.99
CA VAL A 115 4.89 13.24 -5.60
C VAL A 115 5.18 11.78 -5.35
N SER A 116 6.43 11.34 -5.53
CA SER A 116 6.88 9.97 -5.25
C SER A 116 6.66 9.60 -3.78
N GLY A 117 7.00 10.49 -2.85
CA GLY A 117 6.79 10.27 -1.42
C GLY A 117 5.31 10.17 -1.03
N LEU A 118 4.48 11.07 -1.55
CA LEU A 118 3.03 11.09 -1.30
C LEU A 118 2.33 9.87 -1.93
N LEU A 119 2.72 9.45 -3.12
CA LEU A 119 2.27 8.20 -3.75
C LEU A 119 2.59 6.99 -2.85
N ALA A 120 3.83 6.90 -2.37
CA ALA A 120 4.25 5.81 -1.48
C ALA A 120 3.45 5.81 -0.17
N ALA A 121 3.20 6.99 0.41
CA ALA A 121 2.38 7.14 1.62
C ALA A 121 0.94 6.69 1.38
N GLY A 122 0.31 7.11 0.29
CA GLY A 122 -1.06 6.71 -0.06
C GLY A 122 -1.19 5.19 -0.24
N GLY A 123 -0.25 4.58 -0.96
CA GLY A 123 -0.24 3.13 -1.18
C GLY A 123 0.00 2.33 0.11
N TRP A 124 0.86 2.82 1.01
CA TRP A 124 1.08 2.20 2.31
C TRP A 124 -0.17 2.33 3.20
N ILE A 125 -0.78 3.53 3.26
CA ILE A 125 -2.02 3.78 4.02
C ILE A 125 -3.12 2.81 3.57
N GLU A 126 -3.37 2.70 2.27
CA GLU A 126 -4.40 1.82 1.74
C GLU A 126 -4.09 0.35 2.00
N GLY A 127 -2.84 -0.07 1.80
CA GLY A 127 -2.43 -1.45 2.06
C GLY A 127 -2.63 -1.88 3.52
N VAL A 128 -2.32 -1.00 4.49
CA VAL A 128 -2.57 -1.25 5.91
C VAL A 128 -4.07 -1.20 6.21
N TYR A 129 -4.80 -0.23 5.66
CA TYR A 129 -6.25 -0.12 5.83
C TYR A 129 -6.97 -1.39 5.37
N LEU A 130 -6.72 -1.86 4.14
CA LEU A 130 -7.31 -3.09 3.61
C LEU A 130 -6.95 -4.33 4.46
N GLY A 131 -5.71 -4.40 4.94
CA GLY A 131 -5.28 -5.45 5.87
C GLY A 131 -6.06 -5.42 7.19
N THR A 132 -6.29 -4.23 7.76
CA THR A 132 -6.98 -4.08 9.06
C THR A 132 -8.49 -4.29 8.98
N ARG A 133 -9.11 -4.12 7.81
CA ARG A 133 -10.54 -4.41 7.60
C ARG A 133 -10.92 -5.86 7.94
N SER A 134 -9.99 -6.76 7.84
CA SER A 134 -10.20 -8.18 8.07
C SER A 134 -9.72 -8.67 9.44
N LEU A 135 -9.38 -7.80 10.39
CA LEU A 135 -8.81 -8.18 11.68
C LEU A 135 -9.65 -9.19 12.47
N ASN A 136 -10.98 -9.06 12.44
CA ASN A 136 -11.88 -9.93 13.19
C ASN A 136 -11.93 -11.38 12.66
N SER A 137 -11.59 -11.57 11.38
CA SER A 137 -11.56 -12.88 10.70
C SER A 137 -10.14 -13.31 10.34
N SER A 138 -9.12 -12.53 10.76
CA SER A 138 -7.74 -12.72 10.35
C SER A 138 -7.05 -13.86 11.10
N THR A 139 -6.11 -14.49 10.38
CA THR A 139 -5.16 -15.43 10.98
C THR A 139 -4.09 -14.69 11.79
N ALA A 140 -3.40 -15.43 12.69
CA ALA A 140 -2.25 -14.90 13.43
C ALA A 140 -1.17 -14.34 12.48
N ASP A 141 -0.99 -14.96 11.31
CA ASP A 141 -0.03 -14.50 10.30
C ASP A 141 -0.36 -13.11 9.77
N LEU A 142 -1.64 -12.81 9.48
CA LEU A 142 -2.01 -11.47 9.01
C LEU A 142 -1.84 -10.43 10.11
N LYS A 143 -2.24 -10.74 11.35
CA LYS A 143 -2.03 -9.85 12.50
C LYS A 143 -0.56 -9.52 12.69
N LEU A 144 0.31 -10.53 12.60
CA LEU A 144 1.76 -10.35 12.64
C LEU A 144 2.24 -9.42 11.50
N ARG A 145 1.77 -9.62 10.28
CA ARG A 145 2.16 -8.76 9.13
C ARG A 145 1.69 -7.32 9.26
N ILE A 146 0.53 -7.09 9.89
CA ILE A 146 0.09 -5.73 10.22
C ILE A 146 1.03 -5.12 11.25
N ALA A 147 1.40 -5.84 12.31
CA ALA A 147 2.34 -5.35 13.30
C ALA A 147 3.74 -5.07 12.71
N GLU A 148 4.23 -5.92 11.82
CA GLU A 148 5.50 -5.72 11.10
C GLU A 148 5.52 -4.44 10.24
N GLN A 149 4.35 -3.86 9.89
CA GLN A 149 4.29 -2.60 9.15
C GLN A 149 4.87 -1.42 9.93
N LYS A 150 5.13 -1.56 11.25
CA LYS A 150 5.91 -0.59 12.02
C LYS A 150 7.23 -0.24 11.34
N MET A 151 8.00 -1.24 10.91
CA MET A 151 9.29 -1.02 10.23
C MET A 151 9.11 -0.27 8.90
N THR A 152 8.04 -0.59 8.18
CA THR A 152 7.72 0.09 6.90
C THR A 152 7.31 1.54 7.15
N LEU A 153 6.53 1.80 8.21
CA LEU A 153 6.14 3.15 8.62
C LEU A 153 7.37 3.99 8.98
N ASP A 154 8.27 3.46 9.79
CA ASP A 154 9.51 4.15 10.17
C ASP A 154 10.35 4.52 8.93
N ASN A 155 10.47 3.61 7.96
CA ASN A 155 11.15 3.85 6.69
C ASN A 155 10.40 4.90 5.83
N LEU A 156 9.08 4.85 5.77
CA LEU A 156 8.25 5.82 5.04
C LEU A 156 8.43 7.24 5.62
N ILE A 157 8.39 7.38 6.93
CA ILE A 157 8.59 8.67 7.59
C ILE A 157 10.01 9.18 7.36
N GLY A 158 11.00 8.29 7.41
CA GLY A 158 12.38 8.59 7.05
C GLY A 158 12.51 9.08 5.60
N LEU A 159 11.83 8.42 4.67
CA LEU A 159 11.77 8.81 3.25
C LEU A 159 11.16 10.21 3.08
N LEU A 160 9.98 10.45 3.66
CA LEU A 160 9.30 11.75 3.60
C LEU A 160 10.14 12.86 4.26
N GLY A 161 10.94 12.52 5.27
CA GLY A 161 11.85 13.43 5.95
C GLY A 161 13.14 13.71 5.17
N SER A 162 13.52 12.86 4.21
CA SER A 162 14.73 13.03 3.39
C SER A 162 14.55 14.02 2.24
N TYR A 163 13.31 14.32 1.87
CA TYR A 163 13.00 15.28 0.82
C TYR A 163 13.01 16.72 1.33
N ALA A 164 13.18 17.67 0.42
CA ALA A 164 13.03 19.09 0.74
C ALA A 164 11.64 19.35 1.33
N PRO A 165 11.53 20.05 2.47
CA PRO A 165 10.26 20.23 3.14
C PRO A 165 9.29 21.06 2.29
N THR A 166 8.08 20.54 2.11
CA THR A 166 6.94 21.21 1.48
C THR A 166 5.74 21.18 2.40
N PRO A 167 4.72 22.01 2.18
CA PRO A 167 3.48 21.93 2.93
C PRO A 167 2.82 20.54 2.85
N ALA A 168 2.78 19.93 1.66
CA ALA A 168 2.16 18.62 1.45
C ALA A 168 2.88 17.49 2.20
N LEU A 169 4.22 17.44 2.15
CA LEU A 169 5.01 16.48 2.95
C LEU A 169 4.86 16.72 4.45
N THR A 170 4.72 17.98 4.87
CA THR A 170 4.49 18.32 6.27
C THR A 170 3.11 17.83 6.71
N ASN A 171 2.06 18.12 5.93
CA ASN A 171 0.70 17.66 6.18
C ASN A 171 0.63 16.13 6.29
N MET A 172 1.27 15.41 5.36
CA MET A 172 1.31 13.94 5.39
C MET A 172 1.98 13.41 6.65
N LYS A 173 3.13 13.97 7.06
CA LYS A 173 3.80 13.56 8.31
C LYS A 173 2.94 13.83 9.55
N GLU A 174 2.27 14.99 9.60
CA GLU A 174 1.35 15.29 10.70
C GLU A 174 0.15 14.32 10.72
N ALA A 175 -0.41 13.98 9.55
CA ALA A 175 -1.50 13.02 9.43
C ALA A 175 -1.08 11.61 9.89
N LEU A 176 0.17 11.22 9.68
CA LEU A 176 0.69 9.91 10.12
C LEU A 176 1.04 9.83 11.62
N ARG A 177 1.15 10.95 12.36
CA ARG A 177 1.49 10.93 13.79
C ARG A 177 0.58 10.06 14.67
N PRO A 178 -0.77 10.09 14.52
CA PRO A 178 -1.63 9.18 15.28
C PRO A 178 -1.36 7.70 14.96
N VAL A 179 -1.00 7.40 13.71
CA VAL A 179 -0.64 6.05 13.28
C VAL A 179 0.68 5.61 13.92
N GLU A 180 1.71 6.49 13.93
CA GLU A 180 2.97 6.23 14.66
C GLU A 180 2.71 5.95 16.15
N ALA A 181 1.84 6.74 16.78
CA ALA A 181 1.47 6.55 18.18
C ALA A 181 0.78 5.20 18.41
N ALA A 182 -0.10 4.75 17.50
CA ALA A 182 -0.73 3.43 17.56
C ALA A 182 0.31 2.30 17.41
N PHE A 183 1.26 2.43 16.48
CA PHE A 183 2.35 1.46 16.30
C PHE A 183 3.37 1.47 17.44
N ALA A 184 3.38 2.46 18.34
CA ALA A 184 4.25 2.45 19.52
C ALA A 184 3.98 1.25 20.45
N GLY A 185 2.76 0.66 20.42
CA GLY A 185 2.43 -0.57 21.14
C GLY A 185 3.07 -1.84 20.55
N VAL A 186 3.61 -1.77 19.33
CA VAL A 186 4.36 -2.88 18.72
C VAL A 186 5.82 -2.79 19.17
N THR A 187 6.35 -3.86 19.75
CA THR A 187 7.78 -3.98 20.08
C THR A 187 8.47 -4.99 19.18
N ILE A 188 9.63 -4.61 18.65
CA ILE A 188 10.47 -5.47 17.80
C ILE A 188 11.78 -5.71 18.53
N THR A 189 12.03 -6.97 18.87
CA THR A 189 13.27 -7.37 19.56
C THR A 189 14.14 -8.11 18.56
N GLU A 190 15.36 -7.63 18.35
CA GLU A 190 16.32 -8.35 17.53
C GLU A 190 16.72 -9.65 18.26
N ASN A 191 16.49 -10.77 17.60
CA ASN A 191 17.00 -12.05 18.06
C ASN A 191 18.24 -12.42 17.22
N PRO A 192 19.47 -12.25 17.75
CA PRO A 192 20.69 -12.50 16.99
C PRO A 192 20.95 -13.99 16.71
N ALA A 193 20.22 -14.90 17.35
CA ALA A 193 20.36 -16.34 17.16
C ALA A 193 19.63 -16.81 15.89
N VAL A 194 20.13 -16.43 14.73
CA VAL A 194 19.72 -17.08 13.47
C VAL A 194 20.33 -18.48 13.48
N SER A 195 19.52 -19.52 13.52
CA SER A 195 19.96 -20.91 13.41
C SER A 195 19.40 -21.53 12.13
N THR A 196 20.22 -22.37 11.49
CA THR A 196 19.81 -23.17 10.34
C THR A 196 19.72 -24.63 10.78
N ALA A 197 18.60 -25.27 10.52
CA ALA A 197 18.42 -26.70 10.74
C ALA A 197 17.93 -27.36 9.43
N ALA A 198 18.43 -28.54 9.12
CA ALA A 198 17.85 -29.36 8.06
C ALA A 198 16.74 -30.22 8.64
N VAL A 199 15.51 -30.02 8.18
CA VAL A 199 14.34 -30.82 8.55
C VAL A 199 13.78 -31.42 7.25
N ASP A 200 13.76 -32.75 7.17
CA ASP A 200 13.27 -33.50 5.99
C ASP A 200 13.85 -33.05 4.64
N GLY A 201 15.15 -32.75 4.61
CA GLY A 201 15.85 -32.30 3.41
C GLY A 201 15.61 -30.84 3.03
N THR A 202 14.86 -30.10 3.82
CA THR A 202 14.63 -28.66 3.65
C THR A 202 15.46 -27.89 4.69
N VAL A 203 16.17 -26.85 4.25
CA VAL A 203 16.89 -25.94 5.17
C VAL A 203 15.85 -25.00 5.78
N VAL A 204 15.61 -25.18 7.08
CA VAL A 204 14.79 -24.26 7.88
C VAL A 204 15.71 -23.23 8.53
N ILE A 205 15.50 -21.96 8.20
CA ILE A 205 16.16 -20.84 8.87
C ILE A 205 15.20 -20.41 9.98
N SER A 206 15.60 -20.55 11.23
CA SER A 206 14.87 -20.09 12.40
C SER A 206 15.66 -18.96 13.08
N GLY A 207 14.96 -18.01 13.64
CA GLY A 207 15.50 -16.77 14.17
C GLY A 207 15.11 -15.58 13.31
N GLY A 208 15.31 -14.39 13.80
CA GLY A 208 14.88 -13.15 13.19
C GLY A 208 14.23 -12.27 14.25
N PRO A 209 13.82 -11.04 13.93
CA PRO A 209 13.18 -10.15 14.87
C PRO A 209 11.89 -10.77 15.41
N GLU A 210 11.73 -10.77 16.72
CA GLU A 210 10.50 -11.12 17.40
C GLU A 210 9.61 -9.89 17.50
N VAL A 211 8.38 -9.98 16.95
CA VAL A 211 7.42 -8.89 16.94
C VAL A 211 6.33 -9.19 17.95
N ASN A 212 6.21 -8.34 18.96
CA ASN A 212 5.20 -8.46 20.02
C ASN A 212 4.17 -7.34 19.91
N TYR A 213 2.91 -7.68 20.03
CA TYR A 213 1.74 -6.79 19.96
C TYR A 213 0.56 -7.42 20.71
N ASP A 214 -0.44 -6.63 21.03
CA ASP A 214 -1.72 -7.10 21.56
C ASP A 214 -2.91 -6.67 20.68
N GLU A 215 -4.08 -7.18 20.97
CA GLU A 215 -5.30 -6.87 20.21
C GLU A 215 -5.71 -5.39 20.32
N ALA A 216 -5.42 -4.74 21.46
CA ALA A 216 -5.70 -3.32 21.64
C ALA A 216 -4.83 -2.46 20.71
N THR A 217 -3.56 -2.84 20.55
CA THR A 217 -2.62 -2.21 19.60
C THR A 217 -3.12 -2.35 18.16
N LEU A 218 -3.55 -3.55 17.75
CA LEU A 218 -4.09 -3.76 16.39
C LEU A 218 -5.37 -2.95 16.13
N THR A 219 -6.23 -2.84 17.13
CA THR A 219 -7.44 -2.01 17.06
C THR A 219 -7.07 -0.53 16.90
N ALA A 220 -6.13 -0.03 17.69
CA ALA A 220 -5.66 1.37 17.59
C ALA A 220 -5.02 1.66 16.22
N ILE A 221 -4.26 0.71 15.66
CA ILE A 221 -3.71 0.80 14.29
C ILE A 221 -4.85 0.89 13.27
N SER A 222 -5.85 0.01 13.35
CA SER A 222 -7.00 -0.01 12.45
C SER A 222 -7.78 1.30 12.49
N GLU A 223 -8.07 1.83 13.67
CA GLU A 223 -8.80 3.08 13.86
C GLU A 223 -8.00 4.28 13.32
N SER A 224 -6.72 4.38 13.67
CA SER A 224 -5.88 5.50 13.26
C SER A 224 -5.65 5.53 11.75
N ILE A 225 -5.40 4.37 11.12
CA ILE A 225 -5.20 4.30 9.66
C ILE A 225 -6.49 4.64 8.91
N ALA A 226 -7.65 4.22 9.39
CA ALA A 226 -8.94 4.58 8.79
C ALA A 226 -9.19 6.09 8.83
N VAL A 227 -8.82 6.77 9.92
CA VAL A 227 -8.92 8.24 10.02
C VAL A 227 -8.06 8.92 8.98
N VAL A 228 -6.78 8.52 8.85
CA VAL A 228 -5.86 9.12 7.87
C VAL A 228 -6.32 8.84 6.44
N ARG A 229 -6.70 7.60 6.15
CA ARG A 229 -7.24 7.22 4.85
C ARG A 229 -8.44 8.08 4.47
N ASN A 230 -9.40 8.25 5.36
CA ASN A 230 -10.61 9.03 5.12
C ASN A 230 -10.34 10.55 5.01
N GLN A 231 -9.25 11.06 5.55
CA GLN A 231 -8.84 12.46 5.37
C GLN A 231 -8.49 12.76 3.91
N TYR A 232 -7.87 11.82 3.20
CA TYR A 232 -7.42 12.00 1.82
C TYR A 232 -8.39 11.43 0.79
N ALA A 233 -9.17 10.41 1.14
CA ALA A 233 -10.09 9.69 0.27
C ALA A 233 -11.54 10.25 0.31
N GLN A 234 -11.69 11.58 0.32
CA GLN A 234 -13.01 12.25 0.35
C GLN A 234 -13.51 12.59 -1.03
#